data_55a7defdcc11bf578cc1861457589051
#
_entry.id   55a7defdcc11bf578cc1861457589051
#
_cell.length_a   1.000
_cell.length_b   1.000
_cell.length_c   1.000
_cell.angle_alpha   90.00
_cell.angle_beta   90.00
_cell.angle_gamma   90.00
#
_symmetry.space_group_name_H-M   'P 1'
#
loop_
_entity.id
_entity.type
_entity.pdbx_description
1 polymer ?
#
loop_
_entity_poly.entity_id
_entity_poly.type
_entity_poly.pdbx_seq_one_letter_code
_entity_poly.pdbx_strand_id
1 'polypeptide(L)'
;MGRFLENKVCIITGAAQGIGKSIAERFAGDGAIVYACDRQEGSMDVWVKQCAAVQDTRVIPLYFDVTDAAAVKSAFMSIFKREGRIDVLVNNAGVVFNKKIGMIVRPETELMFRVNVIAVIEMVQLVSRLMARNGGGSIVNIASVTAVLGSPGQSAYSATKGAIMAFTKSAAKELAPLGIRVNAVAPGIVKTERFSELYEESGEKIDTRIRKIALGRLGTPEDVANACAFLASGRAS
;
A
#
# COMPACT_ATOMS: atom_id res chain seq x y z
N MET A 1 -23.67 -3.88 -6.69
CA MET A 1 -22.40 -3.42 -7.29
C MET A 1 -21.63 -4.63 -7.78
N GLY A 2 -21.09 -4.61 -9.02
CA GLY A 2 -20.33 -5.77 -9.55
C GLY A 2 -19.04 -5.97 -8.75
N ARG A 3 -18.70 -7.21 -8.46
CA ARG A 3 -17.43 -7.61 -7.82
C ARG A 3 -16.28 -7.39 -8.80
N PHE A 4 -15.40 -6.41 -8.54
CA PHE A 4 -14.35 -6.01 -9.47
C PHE A 4 -13.12 -6.91 -9.48
N LEU A 5 -12.93 -7.68 -8.41
CA LEU A 5 -11.74 -8.51 -8.17
C LEU A 5 -12.10 -9.97 -7.91
N GLU A 6 -13.22 -10.44 -8.46
CA GLU A 6 -13.71 -11.81 -8.27
C GLU A 6 -12.60 -12.83 -8.54
N ASN A 7 -12.32 -13.68 -7.56
CA ASN A 7 -11.28 -14.73 -7.58
C ASN A 7 -9.84 -14.26 -7.87
N LYS A 8 -9.55 -12.95 -7.76
CA LYS A 8 -8.19 -12.43 -7.89
C LYS A 8 -7.40 -12.67 -6.61
N VAL A 9 -6.17 -13.13 -6.74
CA VAL A 9 -5.24 -13.31 -5.64
C VAL A 9 -4.48 -12.00 -5.43
N CYS A 10 -4.73 -11.34 -4.30
CA CYS A 10 -4.25 -9.99 -3.98
C CYS A 10 -3.36 -10.01 -2.74
N ILE A 11 -2.20 -9.38 -2.82
CA ILE A 11 -1.28 -9.19 -1.68
C ILE A 11 -1.31 -7.70 -1.30
N ILE A 12 -1.56 -7.38 -0.03
CA ILE A 12 -1.58 -6.00 0.49
C ILE A 12 -0.62 -5.92 1.67
N THR A 13 0.41 -5.07 1.58
CA THR A 13 1.38 -4.86 2.66
C THR A 13 0.98 -3.71 3.57
N GLY A 14 1.33 -3.78 4.88
CA GLY A 14 0.95 -2.78 5.86
C GLY A 14 -0.56 -2.78 6.13
N ALA A 15 -1.16 -3.97 6.24
CA ALA A 15 -2.60 -4.15 6.30
C ALA A 15 -3.18 -4.21 7.72
N ALA A 16 -2.36 -3.98 8.76
CA ALA A 16 -2.85 -4.05 10.14
C ALA A 16 -3.91 -2.99 10.45
N GLN A 17 -3.79 -1.80 9.88
CA GLN A 17 -4.67 -0.65 10.16
C GLN A 17 -4.73 0.35 9.00
N GLY A 18 -5.55 1.38 9.12
CA GLY A 18 -5.60 2.53 8.24
C GLY A 18 -5.86 2.17 6.77
N ILE A 19 -5.07 2.76 5.86
CA ILE A 19 -5.24 2.60 4.40
C ILE A 19 -5.12 1.13 3.99
N GLY A 20 -4.11 0.40 4.48
CA GLY A 20 -3.87 -0.99 4.10
C GLY A 20 -5.00 -1.91 4.51
N LYS A 21 -5.52 -1.76 5.73
CA LYS A 21 -6.71 -2.48 6.21
C LYS A 21 -7.92 -2.20 5.31
N SER A 22 -8.22 -0.92 5.05
CA SER A 22 -9.34 -0.54 4.21
C SER A 22 -9.23 -1.06 2.77
N ILE A 23 -8.01 -1.11 2.20
CA ILE A 23 -7.77 -1.75 0.90
C ILE A 23 -8.09 -3.25 0.97
N ALA A 24 -7.62 -3.94 2.02
CA ALA A 24 -7.84 -5.37 2.19
C ALA A 24 -9.33 -5.70 2.33
N GLU A 25 -10.06 -4.96 3.17
CA GLU A 25 -11.51 -5.09 3.35
C GLU A 25 -12.27 -4.83 2.04
N ARG A 26 -11.90 -3.76 1.30
CA ARG A 26 -12.52 -3.43 0.03
C ARG A 26 -12.29 -4.51 -1.02
N PHE A 27 -11.07 -5.01 -1.16
CA PHE A 27 -10.74 -6.05 -2.12
C PHE A 27 -11.45 -7.37 -1.81
N ALA A 28 -11.53 -7.73 -0.53
CA ALA A 28 -12.28 -8.88 -0.08
C ALA A 28 -13.78 -8.76 -0.40
N GLY A 29 -14.37 -7.58 -0.15
CA GLY A 29 -15.75 -7.27 -0.53
C GLY A 29 -16.00 -7.31 -2.05
N ASP A 30 -14.97 -7.04 -2.86
CA ASP A 30 -15.01 -7.16 -4.32
C ASP A 30 -14.74 -8.61 -4.82
N GLY A 31 -14.66 -9.60 -3.91
CA GLY A 31 -14.55 -11.03 -4.22
C GLY A 31 -13.12 -11.54 -4.37
N ALA A 32 -12.11 -10.78 -3.96
CA ALA A 32 -10.72 -11.23 -4.00
C ALA A 32 -10.37 -12.22 -2.89
N ILE A 33 -9.35 -13.03 -3.15
CA ILE A 33 -8.58 -13.77 -2.15
C ILE A 33 -7.47 -12.83 -1.68
N VAL A 34 -7.57 -12.32 -0.46
CA VAL A 34 -6.68 -11.29 0.06
C VAL A 34 -5.67 -11.86 1.02
N TYR A 35 -4.40 -11.71 0.73
CA TYR A 35 -3.29 -11.92 1.64
C TYR A 35 -2.93 -10.58 2.28
N ALA A 36 -3.42 -10.35 3.49
CA ALA A 36 -3.15 -9.17 4.27
C ALA A 36 -1.81 -9.35 5.01
N CYS A 37 -0.83 -8.49 4.74
CA CYS A 37 0.53 -8.65 5.25
C CYS A 37 0.90 -7.51 6.19
N ASP A 38 1.47 -7.82 7.35
CA ASP A 38 2.03 -6.86 8.29
C ASP A 38 3.21 -7.47 9.05
N ARG A 39 4.03 -6.63 9.70
CA ARG A 39 5.17 -7.12 10.49
C ARG A 39 4.80 -7.55 11.91
N GLN A 40 3.72 -6.98 12.46
CA GLN A 40 3.32 -7.21 13.85
C GLN A 40 2.38 -8.42 13.93
N GLU A 41 2.87 -9.51 14.49
CA GLU A 41 2.10 -10.74 14.67
C GLU A 41 0.83 -10.49 15.48
N GLY A 42 -0.29 -11.10 15.05
CA GLY A 42 -1.60 -10.95 15.68
C GLY A 42 -2.34 -9.65 15.43
N SER A 43 -1.69 -8.62 14.85
CA SER A 43 -2.31 -7.28 14.66
C SER A 43 -3.53 -7.28 13.74
N MET A 44 -3.70 -8.30 12.93
CA MET A 44 -4.81 -8.41 11.97
C MET A 44 -5.89 -9.42 12.40
N ASP A 45 -5.64 -10.25 13.40
CA ASP A 45 -6.50 -11.41 13.73
C ASP A 45 -7.94 -11.02 14.06
N VAL A 46 -8.13 -9.89 14.75
CA VAL A 46 -9.46 -9.42 15.16
C VAL A 46 -10.28 -8.98 13.95
N TRP A 47 -9.76 -8.07 13.16
CA TRP A 47 -10.52 -7.53 12.03
C TRP A 47 -10.71 -8.55 10.90
N VAL A 48 -9.74 -9.46 10.70
CA VAL A 48 -9.88 -10.56 9.73
C VAL A 48 -11.03 -11.49 10.12
N LYS A 49 -11.15 -11.85 11.40
CA LYS A 49 -12.29 -12.63 11.89
C LYS A 49 -13.63 -11.90 11.72
N GLN A 50 -13.65 -10.59 11.98
CA GLN A 50 -14.86 -9.77 11.78
C GLN A 50 -15.25 -9.70 10.29
N CYS A 51 -14.28 -9.53 9.41
CA CYS A 51 -14.50 -9.52 7.96
C CYS A 51 -15.12 -10.83 7.47
N ALA A 52 -14.61 -11.97 7.90
CA ALA A 52 -15.13 -13.29 7.55
C ALA A 52 -16.55 -13.56 8.10
N ALA A 53 -16.93 -12.95 9.23
CA ALA A 53 -18.24 -13.11 9.81
C ALA A 53 -19.36 -12.34 9.11
N VAL A 54 -19.02 -11.24 8.39
CA VAL A 54 -20.01 -10.35 7.75
C VAL A 54 -20.26 -10.72 6.29
N GLN A 55 -19.26 -11.31 5.62
CA GLN A 55 -19.33 -11.66 4.19
C GLN A 55 -18.57 -12.96 3.97
N ASP A 56 -18.91 -13.70 2.93
CA ASP A 56 -18.12 -14.85 2.44
C ASP A 56 -16.80 -14.33 1.81
N THR A 57 -15.95 -13.76 2.67
CA THR A 57 -14.69 -13.14 2.27
C THR A 57 -13.51 -14.04 2.62
N ARG A 58 -12.50 -14.05 1.73
CA ARG A 58 -11.25 -14.80 1.95
C ARG A 58 -10.10 -13.84 2.23
N VAL A 59 -9.89 -13.51 3.51
CA VAL A 59 -8.74 -12.74 3.99
C VAL A 59 -7.84 -13.65 4.81
N ILE A 60 -6.57 -13.74 4.42
CA ILE A 60 -5.56 -14.58 5.06
C ILE A 60 -4.46 -13.64 5.60
N PRO A 61 -4.28 -13.58 6.94
CA PRO A 61 -3.21 -12.78 7.51
C PRO A 61 -1.85 -13.47 7.32
N LEU A 62 -0.82 -12.69 6.99
CA LEU A 62 0.58 -13.13 6.95
C LEU A 62 1.45 -12.11 7.68
N TYR A 63 2.40 -12.60 8.48
CA TYR A 63 3.23 -11.76 9.32
C TYR A 63 4.70 -11.86 8.91
N PHE A 64 5.26 -10.76 8.39
CA PHE A 64 6.67 -10.63 8.05
C PHE A 64 7.05 -9.15 7.91
N ASP A 65 8.33 -8.85 8.10
CA ASP A 65 8.87 -7.52 7.78
C ASP A 65 9.18 -7.43 6.27
N VAL A 66 8.64 -6.40 5.61
CA VAL A 66 8.88 -6.17 4.17
C VAL A 66 10.34 -5.89 3.84
N THR A 67 11.18 -5.57 4.83
CA THR A 67 12.63 -5.36 4.67
C THR A 67 13.43 -6.66 4.79
N ASP A 68 12.81 -7.77 5.14
CA ASP A 68 13.41 -9.10 5.13
C ASP A 68 13.10 -9.79 3.79
N ALA A 69 14.03 -9.68 2.85
CA ALA A 69 13.88 -10.24 1.52
C ALA A 69 13.65 -11.76 1.51
N ALA A 70 14.20 -12.51 2.50
CA ALA A 70 14.03 -13.95 2.60
C ALA A 70 12.59 -14.28 3.07
N ALA A 71 12.09 -13.58 4.07
CA ALA A 71 10.72 -13.73 4.56
C ALA A 71 9.70 -13.36 3.47
N VAL A 72 9.89 -12.22 2.76
CA VAL A 72 9.05 -11.80 1.63
C VAL A 72 9.04 -12.88 0.55
N LYS A 73 10.21 -13.39 0.15
CA LYS A 73 10.31 -14.46 -0.87
C LYS A 73 9.58 -15.72 -0.44
N SER A 74 9.77 -16.15 0.81
CA SER A 74 9.09 -17.32 1.37
C SER A 74 7.57 -17.16 1.33
N ALA A 75 7.05 -16.01 1.80
CA ALA A 75 5.64 -15.69 1.80
C ALA A 75 5.03 -15.69 0.37
N PHE A 76 5.64 -14.96 -0.56
CA PHE A 76 5.12 -14.86 -1.93
C PHE A 76 5.17 -16.20 -2.68
N MET A 77 6.23 -16.97 -2.48
CA MET A 77 6.31 -18.33 -3.05
C MET A 77 5.28 -19.28 -2.44
N SER A 78 4.98 -19.18 -1.15
CA SER A 78 3.93 -20.00 -0.51
C SER A 78 2.53 -19.65 -1.05
N ILE A 79 2.25 -18.35 -1.24
CA ILE A 79 1.00 -17.89 -1.89
C ILE A 79 0.92 -18.46 -3.30
N PHE A 80 1.96 -18.28 -4.11
CA PHE A 80 1.98 -18.77 -5.47
C PHE A 80 1.83 -20.29 -5.56
N LYS A 81 2.46 -21.05 -4.65
CA LYS A 81 2.31 -22.51 -4.58
C LYS A 81 0.89 -22.92 -4.23
N ARG A 82 0.23 -22.19 -3.34
CA ARG A 82 -1.13 -22.48 -2.87
C ARG A 82 -2.22 -22.13 -3.87
N GLU A 83 -2.13 -20.92 -4.46
CA GLU A 83 -3.19 -20.37 -5.31
C GLU A 83 -2.90 -20.54 -6.81
N GLY A 84 -1.67 -20.93 -7.18
CA GLY A 84 -1.23 -21.07 -8.58
C GLY A 84 -0.97 -19.73 -9.28
N ARG A 85 -1.32 -18.61 -8.67
CA ARG A 85 -1.25 -17.27 -9.27
C ARG A 85 -1.08 -16.16 -8.23
N ILE A 86 -0.66 -14.99 -8.67
CA ILE A 86 -0.77 -13.71 -7.96
C ILE A 86 -1.22 -12.69 -9.01
N ASP A 87 -2.35 -12.03 -8.77
CA ASP A 87 -2.94 -11.08 -9.72
C ASP A 87 -2.66 -9.63 -9.36
N VAL A 88 -2.61 -9.31 -8.06
CA VAL A 88 -2.46 -7.94 -7.57
C VAL A 88 -1.44 -7.86 -6.44
N LEU A 89 -0.57 -6.87 -6.50
CA LEU A 89 0.27 -6.44 -5.37
C LEU A 89 -0.02 -4.98 -5.05
N VAL A 90 -0.37 -4.70 -3.79
CA VAL A 90 -0.46 -3.34 -3.27
C VAL A 90 0.68 -3.09 -2.28
N ASN A 91 1.64 -2.28 -2.67
CA ASN A 91 2.73 -1.82 -1.83
C ASN A 91 2.27 -0.62 -1.01
N ASN A 92 1.69 -0.90 0.18
CA ASN A 92 1.17 0.11 1.09
C ASN A 92 2.04 0.27 2.34
N ALA A 93 2.76 -0.76 2.78
CA ALA A 93 3.66 -0.66 3.93
C ALA A 93 4.59 0.56 3.82
N GLY A 94 4.69 1.34 4.88
CA GLY A 94 5.52 2.52 4.88
C GLY A 94 5.70 3.13 6.27
N VAL A 95 6.81 3.85 6.43
CA VAL A 95 7.12 4.59 7.64
C VAL A 95 7.36 6.06 7.31
N VAL A 96 7.04 6.94 8.26
CA VAL A 96 7.26 8.37 8.15
C VAL A 96 7.87 8.90 9.45
N PHE A 97 8.92 9.71 9.32
CA PHE A 97 9.49 10.51 10.40
C PHE A 97 9.47 11.97 9.97
N ASN A 98 8.84 12.80 10.79
CA ASN A 98 8.67 14.23 10.52
C ASN A 98 9.79 15.00 11.18
N LYS A 99 10.74 15.54 10.41
CA LYS A 99 11.89 16.32 10.89
C LYS A 99 12.17 17.49 9.95
N LYS A 100 12.38 18.67 10.51
CA LYS A 100 12.85 19.83 9.73
C LYS A 100 14.29 19.61 9.27
N ILE A 101 14.68 20.24 8.16
CA ILE A 101 16.08 20.27 7.70
C ILE A 101 16.95 20.80 8.85
N GLY A 102 18.07 20.16 9.09
CA GLY A 102 18.94 20.41 10.26
C GLY A 102 18.66 19.51 11.46
N MET A 103 17.48 18.87 11.52
CA MET A 103 17.10 17.91 12.57
C MET A 103 16.93 16.47 12.03
N ILE A 104 17.14 16.26 10.74
CA ILE A 104 17.04 14.94 10.10
C ILE A 104 18.19 14.07 10.60
N VAL A 105 17.86 12.89 11.07
CA VAL A 105 18.86 11.92 11.54
C VAL A 105 18.97 10.76 10.56
N ARG A 106 20.20 10.32 10.32
CA ARG A 106 20.53 9.29 9.33
C ARG A 106 19.78 7.96 9.53
N PRO A 107 19.70 7.37 10.73
CA PRO A 107 19.01 6.10 10.92
C PRO A 107 17.53 6.12 10.52
N GLU A 108 16.82 7.22 10.82
CA GLU A 108 15.41 7.37 10.41
C GLU A 108 15.27 7.49 8.88
N THR A 109 16.19 8.21 8.24
CA THR A 109 16.20 8.35 6.77
C THR A 109 16.49 7.01 6.11
N GLU A 110 17.51 6.27 6.57
CA GLU A 110 17.85 4.95 6.06
C GLU A 110 16.70 3.96 6.22
N LEU A 111 16.00 3.99 7.38
CA LEU A 111 14.83 3.15 7.59
C LEU A 111 13.68 3.52 6.63
N MET A 112 13.42 4.82 6.42
CA MET A 112 12.42 5.25 5.43
C MET A 112 12.77 4.76 4.03
N PHE A 113 14.01 4.89 3.58
CA PHE A 113 14.41 4.38 2.27
C PHE A 113 14.32 2.86 2.19
N ARG A 114 14.71 2.14 3.22
CA ARG A 114 14.66 0.68 3.26
C ARG A 114 13.23 0.17 3.14
N VAL A 115 12.30 0.72 3.93
CA VAL A 115 10.89 0.29 3.92
C VAL A 115 10.14 0.84 2.70
N ASN A 116 10.21 2.16 2.47
CA ASN A 116 9.36 2.82 1.50
C ASN A 116 9.84 2.67 0.05
N VAL A 117 11.11 2.32 -0.18
CA VAL A 117 11.71 2.29 -1.52
C VAL A 117 12.31 0.93 -1.83
N ILE A 118 13.33 0.49 -1.08
CA ILE A 118 14.08 -0.73 -1.41
C ILE A 118 13.16 -1.94 -1.35
N ALA A 119 12.42 -2.12 -0.28
CA ALA A 119 11.47 -3.22 -0.14
C ALA A 119 10.41 -3.24 -1.26
N VAL A 120 9.91 -2.08 -1.68
CA VAL A 120 8.95 -1.99 -2.79
C VAL A 120 9.58 -2.47 -4.10
N ILE A 121 10.81 -2.04 -4.42
CA ILE A 121 11.54 -2.47 -5.61
C ILE A 121 11.73 -3.99 -5.60
N GLU A 122 12.17 -4.56 -4.48
CA GLU A 122 12.40 -5.99 -4.32
C GLU A 122 11.12 -6.81 -4.48
N MET A 123 10.01 -6.36 -3.85
CA MET A 123 8.70 -7.01 -4.00
C MET A 123 8.19 -6.95 -5.44
N VAL A 124 8.36 -5.82 -6.13
CA VAL A 124 7.97 -5.69 -7.55
C VAL A 124 8.81 -6.62 -8.42
N GLN A 125 10.12 -6.71 -8.22
CA GLN A 125 10.99 -7.65 -8.95
C GLN A 125 10.57 -9.11 -8.75
N LEU A 126 10.22 -9.48 -7.53
CA LEU A 126 9.80 -10.84 -7.22
C LEU A 126 8.44 -11.15 -7.84
N VAL A 127 7.44 -10.29 -7.58
CA VAL A 127 6.06 -10.55 -8.01
C VAL A 127 5.89 -10.49 -9.53
N SER A 128 6.63 -9.62 -10.23
CA SER A 128 6.56 -9.52 -11.69
C SER A 128 6.94 -10.83 -12.38
N ARG A 129 7.94 -11.55 -11.86
CA ARG A 129 8.33 -12.88 -12.35
C ARG A 129 7.23 -13.93 -12.16
N LEU A 130 6.48 -13.82 -11.06
CA LEU A 130 5.35 -14.72 -10.76
C LEU A 130 4.12 -14.38 -11.61
N MET A 131 3.80 -13.08 -11.73
CA MET A 131 2.69 -12.59 -12.56
C MET A 131 2.87 -12.92 -14.04
N ALA A 132 4.09 -12.77 -14.57
CA ALA A 132 4.40 -13.09 -15.98
C ALA A 132 4.08 -14.54 -16.36
N ARG A 133 4.18 -15.48 -15.41
CA ARG A 133 3.82 -16.90 -15.64
C ARG A 133 2.33 -17.11 -15.86
N ASN A 134 1.49 -16.17 -15.44
CA ASN A 134 0.03 -16.23 -15.48
C ASN A 134 -0.58 -15.19 -16.43
N GLY A 135 0.23 -14.64 -17.34
CA GLY A 135 -0.23 -13.70 -18.36
C GLY A 135 -0.42 -12.27 -17.89
N GLY A 136 0.15 -11.89 -16.73
CA GLY A 136 0.14 -10.50 -16.28
C GLY A 136 -0.44 -10.28 -14.90
N GLY A 137 -0.67 -9.00 -14.55
CA GLY A 137 -1.17 -8.60 -13.24
C GLY A 137 -1.27 -7.08 -13.07
N SER A 138 -1.55 -6.64 -11.85
CA SER A 138 -1.60 -5.22 -11.50
C SER A 138 -0.80 -4.94 -10.23
N ILE A 139 0.05 -3.93 -10.27
CA ILE A 139 0.82 -3.46 -9.12
C ILE A 139 0.37 -2.03 -8.80
N VAL A 140 0.03 -1.77 -7.54
CA VAL A 140 -0.36 -0.45 -7.05
C VAL A 140 0.59 -0.05 -5.92
N ASN A 141 1.31 1.04 -6.12
CA ASN A 141 2.24 1.59 -5.13
C ASN A 141 1.59 2.78 -4.42
N ILE A 142 1.63 2.81 -3.09
CA ILE A 142 1.14 3.96 -2.32
C ILE A 142 2.26 4.98 -2.19
N ALA A 143 2.14 6.06 -2.97
CA ALA A 143 3.00 7.24 -2.93
C ALA A 143 2.49 8.26 -1.88
N SER A 144 2.61 9.54 -2.15
CA SER A 144 2.04 10.64 -1.37
C SER A 144 2.00 11.90 -2.20
N VAL A 145 1.02 12.76 -1.97
CA VAL A 145 0.96 14.10 -2.55
C VAL A 145 2.20 14.95 -2.19
N THR A 146 2.83 14.68 -1.06
CA THR A 146 4.06 15.37 -0.63
C THR A 146 5.25 15.13 -1.57
N ALA A 147 5.21 14.05 -2.36
CA ALA A 147 6.20 13.79 -3.40
C ALA A 147 6.14 14.81 -4.56
N VAL A 148 5.00 15.47 -4.75
CA VAL A 148 4.76 16.46 -5.81
C VAL A 148 4.80 17.88 -5.27
N LEU A 149 4.08 18.11 -4.16
CA LEU A 149 3.90 19.46 -3.59
C LEU A 149 4.93 19.83 -2.53
N GLY A 150 5.63 18.83 -1.98
CA GLY A 150 6.45 19.02 -0.79
C GLY A 150 5.60 19.23 0.47
N SER A 151 6.25 19.13 1.64
CA SER A 151 5.65 19.49 2.92
C SER A 151 6.76 19.84 3.91
N PRO A 152 6.68 20.99 4.61
CA PRO A 152 7.64 21.33 5.66
C PRO A 152 7.73 20.23 6.71
N GLY A 153 8.94 19.86 7.10
CA GLY A 153 9.19 18.76 8.03
C GLY A 153 9.13 17.35 7.44
N GLN A 154 8.82 17.19 6.16
CA GLN A 154 8.70 15.88 5.50
C GLN A 154 9.66 15.70 4.32
N SER A 155 10.74 16.45 4.23
CA SER A 155 11.64 16.43 3.06
C SER A 155 12.22 15.04 2.78
N ALA A 156 12.69 14.31 3.80
CA ALA A 156 13.20 12.96 3.64
C ALA A 156 12.10 11.95 3.24
N TYR A 157 10.92 12.06 3.86
CA TYR A 157 9.75 11.25 3.49
C TYR A 157 9.31 11.54 2.04
N SER A 158 9.20 12.81 1.68
CA SER A 158 8.85 13.23 0.32
C SER A 158 9.82 12.68 -0.72
N ALA A 159 11.13 12.65 -0.41
CA ALA A 159 12.13 12.04 -1.27
C ALA A 159 11.87 10.55 -1.50
N THR A 160 11.52 9.78 -0.45
CA THR A 160 11.17 8.36 -0.62
C THR A 160 9.92 8.16 -1.50
N LYS A 161 8.90 9.00 -1.30
CA LYS A 161 7.67 8.90 -2.09
C LYS A 161 7.84 9.42 -3.52
N GLY A 162 8.75 10.38 -3.76
CA GLY A 162 9.20 10.78 -5.08
C GLY A 162 9.94 9.67 -5.83
N ALA A 163 10.81 8.93 -5.12
CA ALA A 163 11.48 7.75 -5.66
C ALA A 163 10.47 6.70 -6.14
N ILE A 164 9.41 6.43 -5.35
CA ILE A 164 8.34 5.49 -5.74
C ILE A 164 7.56 5.96 -6.97
N MET A 165 7.28 7.26 -7.10
CA MET A 165 6.62 7.79 -8.29
C MET A 165 7.47 7.62 -9.55
N ALA A 166 8.78 7.89 -9.46
CA ALA A 166 9.71 7.71 -10.56
C ALA A 166 9.87 6.22 -10.92
N PHE A 167 10.06 5.37 -9.93
CA PHE A 167 10.14 3.92 -10.09
C PHE A 167 8.89 3.36 -10.76
N THR A 168 7.70 3.76 -10.32
CA THR A 168 6.42 3.32 -10.90
C THR A 168 6.34 3.59 -12.39
N LYS A 169 6.75 4.78 -12.83
CA LYS A 169 6.73 5.17 -14.26
C LYS A 169 7.67 4.32 -15.10
N SER A 170 8.86 3.98 -14.58
CA SER A 170 9.82 3.12 -15.27
C SER A 170 9.34 1.67 -15.31
N ALA A 171 8.94 1.14 -14.15
CA ALA A 171 8.43 -0.23 -14.02
C ALA A 171 7.18 -0.47 -14.90
N ALA A 172 6.30 0.52 -15.04
CA ALA A 172 5.14 0.41 -15.92
C ALA A 172 5.54 0.17 -17.37
N LYS A 173 6.58 0.85 -17.86
CA LYS A 173 7.08 0.67 -19.24
C LYS A 173 7.81 -0.67 -19.41
N GLU A 174 8.62 -1.06 -18.44
CA GLU A 174 9.39 -2.29 -18.48
C GLU A 174 8.51 -3.55 -18.39
N LEU A 175 7.44 -3.50 -17.62
CA LEU A 175 6.58 -4.65 -17.33
C LEU A 175 5.36 -4.74 -18.26
N ALA A 176 5.05 -3.70 -19.03
CA ALA A 176 3.92 -3.70 -19.98
C ALA A 176 3.98 -4.85 -21.00
N PRO A 177 5.15 -5.24 -21.58
CA PRO A 177 5.24 -6.38 -22.48
C PRO A 177 4.87 -7.72 -21.83
N LEU A 178 4.87 -7.80 -20.49
CA LEU A 178 4.50 -8.97 -19.71
C LEU A 178 3.01 -8.95 -19.30
N GLY A 179 2.23 -7.98 -19.77
CA GLY A 179 0.83 -7.79 -19.39
C GLY A 179 0.66 -7.27 -17.94
N ILE A 180 1.70 -6.69 -17.34
CA ILE A 180 1.67 -6.20 -15.97
C ILE A 180 1.54 -4.67 -15.98
N ARG A 181 0.46 -4.17 -15.37
CA ARG A 181 0.25 -2.74 -15.15
C ARG A 181 0.86 -2.31 -13.82
N VAL A 182 1.52 -1.18 -13.79
CA VAL A 182 2.09 -0.60 -12.57
C VAL A 182 1.61 0.84 -12.42
N ASN A 183 0.90 1.12 -11.33
CA ASN A 183 0.32 2.42 -11.04
C ASN A 183 0.71 2.89 -9.63
N ALA A 184 0.55 4.18 -9.37
CA ALA A 184 0.69 4.75 -8.04
C ALA A 184 -0.55 5.54 -7.65
N VAL A 185 -0.95 5.41 -6.39
CA VAL A 185 -1.90 6.33 -5.74
C VAL A 185 -1.09 7.26 -4.85
N ALA A 186 -1.34 8.56 -4.95
CA ALA A 186 -0.68 9.60 -4.15
C ALA A 186 -1.69 10.27 -3.22
N PRO A 187 -2.02 9.68 -2.05
CA PRO A 187 -2.99 10.26 -1.15
C PRO A 187 -2.55 11.62 -0.61
N GLY A 188 -3.53 12.49 -0.36
CA GLY A 188 -3.35 13.68 0.46
C GLY A 188 -3.36 13.32 1.95
N ILE A 189 -3.94 14.20 2.78
CA ILE A 189 -4.11 13.92 4.20
C ILE A 189 -5.31 12.98 4.36
N VAL A 190 -5.07 11.80 4.91
CA VAL A 190 -6.08 10.75 5.16
C VAL A 190 -6.26 10.59 6.66
N LYS A 191 -7.53 10.61 7.12
CA LYS A 191 -7.88 10.41 8.53
C LYS A 191 -7.73 8.93 8.87
N THR A 192 -6.57 8.56 9.40
CA THR A 192 -6.26 7.22 9.92
C THR A 192 -6.07 7.30 11.42
N GLU A 193 -6.04 6.15 12.11
CA GLU A 193 -5.73 6.07 13.54
C GLU A 193 -4.38 6.77 13.84
N ARG A 194 -3.36 6.45 13.06
CA ARG A 194 -2.03 7.05 13.18
C ARG A 194 -2.01 8.57 12.94
N PHE A 195 -2.86 9.06 12.05
CA PHE A 195 -2.97 10.51 11.83
C PHE A 195 -3.56 11.19 13.06
N SER A 196 -4.57 10.60 13.68
CA SER A 196 -5.22 11.15 14.89
C SER A 196 -4.23 11.24 16.05
N GLU A 197 -3.43 10.20 16.28
CA GLU A 197 -2.37 10.18 17.28
C GLU A 197 -1.32 11.30 17.06
N LEU A 198 -0.76 11.38 15.85
CA LEU A 198 0.23 12.40 15.48
C LEU A 198 -0.34 13.83 15.52
N TYR A 199 -1.63 13.95 15.34
CA TYR A 199 -2.31 15.22 15.33
C TYR A 199 -2.55 15.75 16.75
N GLU A 200 -2.96 14.89 17.67
CA GLU A 200 -3.12 15.24 19.09
C GLU A 200 -1.80 15.71 19.70
N GLU A 201 -0.67 15.11 19.28
CA GLU A 201 0.68 15.50 19.72
C GLU A 201 1.15 16.85 19.12
N SER A 202 0.71 17.23 17.92
CA SER A 202 1.26 18.40 17.20
C SER A 202 0.57 19.72 17.50
N GLY A 203 -0.61 19.72 18.13
CA GLY A 203 -1.40 20.93 18.46
C GLY A 203 -1.79 21.80 17.26
N GLU A 204 -1.58 21.31 16.03
CA GLU A 204 -1.88 22.04 14.81
C GLU A 204 -3.37 22.00 14.50
N LYS A 205 -3.99 23.15 14.30
CA LYS A 205 -5.42 23.22 14.02
C LYS A 205 -5.75 22.53 12.70
N ILE A 206 -6.44 21.39 12.75
CA ILE A 206 -6.97 20.61 11.59
C ILE A 206 -7.67 21.53 10.59
N ASP A 207 -8.44 22.47 11.09
CA ASP A 207 -9.21 23.41 10.27
C ASP A 207 -8.36 24.15 9.24
N THR A 208 -7.13 24.53 9.62
CA THR A 208 -6.21 25.24 8.71
C THR A 208 -5.76 24.35 7.55
N ARG A 209 -5.59 23.05 7.80
CA ARG A 209 -5.23 22.09 6.75
C ARG A 209 -6.43 21.74 5.88
N ILE A 210 -7.62 21.53 6.48
CA ILE A 210 -8.87 21.24 5.76
C ILE A 210 -9.20 22.36 4.78
N ARG A 211 -9.04 23.64 5.18
CA ARG A 211 -9.29 24.80 4.30
C ARG A 211 -8.42 24.81 3.03
N LYS A 212 -7.29 24.12 3.03
CA LYS A 212 -6.42 23.99 1.84
C LYS A 212 -6.80 22.83 0.93
N ILE A 213 -7.74 21.99 1.35
CA ILE A 213 -8.24 20.86 0.56
C ILE A 213 -9.47 21.33 -0.21
N ALA A 214 -9.43 21.23 -1.54
CA ALA A 214 -10.50 21.72 -2.41
C ALA A 214 -11.89 21.16 -2.07
N LEU A 215 -11.96 19.88 -1.65
CA LEU A 215 -13.22 19.24 -1.22
C LEU A 215 -13.63 19.59 0.23
N GLY A 216 -12.87 20.42 0.94
CA GLY A 216 -13.18 20.86 2.31
C GLY A 216 -13.21 19.75 3.37
N ARG A 217 -12.65 18.58 3.08
CA ARG A 217 -12.55 17.46 4.02
C ARG A 217 -11.23 16.70 3.89
N LEU A 218 -10.84 16.03 4.94
CA LEU A 218 -9.78 15.01 4.87
C LEU A 218 -10.22 13.82 4.01
N GLY A 219 -9.26 13.15 3.38
CA GLY A 219 -9.51 11.85 2.77
C GLY A 219 -9.81 10.80 3.85
N THR A 220 -10.53 9.75 3.47
CA THR A 220 -10.71 8.56 4.30
C THR A 220 -9.89 7.39 3.74
N PRO A 221 -9.59 6.36 4.54
CA PRO A 221 -8.99 5.14 4.04
C PRO A 221 -9.75 4.52 2.86
N GLU A 222 -11.10 4.63 2.86
CA GLU A 222 -11.97 4.12 1.82
C GLU A 222 -11.81 4.90 0.50
N ASP A 223 -11.55 6.21 0.54
CA ASP A 223 -11.26 7.00 -0.68
C ASP A 223 -10.04 6.40 -1.42
N VAL A 224 -9.00 6.03 -0.66
CA VAL A 224 -7.79 5.42 -1.21
C VAL A 224 -8.04 3.98 -1.66
N ALA A 225 -8.78 3.21 -0.86
CA ALA A 225 -9.13 1.83 -1.19
C ALA A 225 -9.93 1.72 -2.49
N ASN A 226 -10.87 2.65 -2.72
CA ASN A 226 -11.65 2.73 -3.96
C ASN A 226 -10.78 2.98 -5.19
N ALA A 227 -9.80 3.91 -5.09
CA ALA A 227 -8.83 4.17 -6.16
C ALA A 227 -7.96 2.93 -6.44
N CYS A 228 -7.49 2.25 -5.39
CA CYS A 228 -6.71 1.02 -5.52
C CYS A 228 -7.55 -0.10 -6.17
N ALA A 229 -8.80 -0.28 -5.78
CA ALA A 229 -9.69 -1.29 -6.36
C ALA A 229 -9.92 -1.04 -7.87
N PHE A 230 -10.12 0.21 -8.27
CA PHE A 230 -10.22 0.57 -9.68
C PHE A 230 -8.93 0.20 -10.43
N LEU A 231 -7.76 0.65 -9.94
CA LEU A 231 -6.46 0.41 -10.57
C LEU A 231 -6.07 -1.07 -10.60
N ALA A 232 -6.49 -1.85 -9.61
CA ALA A 232 -6.27 -3.29 -9.54
C ALA A 232 -7.16 -4.06 -10.52
N SER A 233 -8.32 -3.52 -10.87
CA SER A 233 -9.31 -4.18 -11.72
C SER A 233 -8.99 -4.10 -13.22
N GLY A 234 -9.67 -4.92 -14.04
CA GLY A 234 -9.61 -4.84 -15.50
C GLY A 234 -10.21 -3.56 -16.11
N ARG A 235 -10.79 -2.68 -15.29
CA ARG A 235 -11.35 -1.40 -15.76
C ARG A 235 -10.31 -0.31 -15.97
N ALA A 236 -9.10 -0.53 -15.44
CA ALA A 236 -7.95 0.39 -15.58
C ALA A 236 -6.96 -0.09 -16.65
N SER A 237 -7.43 -0.88 -17.62
CA SER A 237 -6.63 -1.36 -18.77
C SER A 237 -6.56 -0.30 -19.88
#